data_33df2a575b780faf6f86cf4704ff5ebc
#
_entry.id   33df2a575b780faf6f86cf4704ff5ebc
#
_cell.length_a   1.000
_cell.length_b   1.000
_cell.length_c   1.000
_cell.angle_alpha   90.00
_cell.angle_beta   90.00
_cell.angle_gamma   90.00
#
_symmetry.space_group_name_H-M   'P 1'
#
loop_
_entity.id
_entity.type
_entity.pdbx_description
1 polymer ?
#
loop_
_entity_poly.entity_id
_entity_poly.type
_entity_poly.pdbx_seq_one_letter_code
_entity_poly.pdbx_strand_id
1 'polypeptide(L)'
;MTPALRTSYDETVDAAYLTLSEAPVAETDEVADGIHIDYDAANRPVGIEVLSVRRRLGGGDLESYLRGLAEGLLASSRQAAE
;
A
#
# COMPACT_ATOMS: atom_id res chain seq x y z
N MET A 1 -19.35 -3.54 -4.48
CA MET A 1 -18.79 -3.64 -3.14
C MET A 1 -17.72 -2.58 -2.91
N THR A 2 -17.78 -1.94 -1.79
CA THR A 2 -16.82 -0.89 -1.45
C THR A 2 -15.54 -1.50 -0.90
N PRO A 3 -14.37 -1.09 -1.39
CA PRO A 3 -13.11 -1.57 -0.84
C PRO A 3 -12.96 -1.15 0.63
N ALA A 4 -12.29 -1.97 1.39
CA ALA A 4 -12.02 -1.67 2.79
C ALA A 4 -10.76 -0.82 2.88
N LEU A 5 -10.90 0.50 2.76
CA LEU A 5 -9.76 1.39 2.81
C LEU A 5 -9.47 1.75 4.26
N ARG A 6 -8.41 1.18 4.81
CA ARG A 6 -7.99 1.46 6.18
C ARG A 6 -6.50 1.73 6.19
N THR A 7 -6.11 2.71 6.99
CA THR A 7 -4.71 3.05 7.20
C THR A 7 -4.31 2.66 8.61
N SER A 8 -3.18 1.99 8.75
CA SER A 8 -2.62 1.72 10.06
C SER A 8 -1.16 2.11 10.07
N TYR A 9 -0.63 2.43 11.26
CA TYR A 9 0.74 2.84 11.41
C TYR A 9 1.29 2.24 12.69
N ASP A 10 2.43 1.56 12.55
CA ASP A 10 3.14 0.97 13.68
C ASP A 10 4.37 1.81 13.94
N GLU A 11 4.34 2.64 14.98
CA GLU A 11 5.45 3.54 15.24
C GLU A 11 6.68 2.82 15.78
N THR A 12 6.52 1.60 16.28
CA THR A 12 7.64 0.82 16.77
C THR A 12 8.64 0.52 15.66
N VAL A 13 8.12 0.21 14.47
CA VAL A 13 8.96 -0.11 13.32
C VAL A 13 8.85 0.95 12.23
N ASP A 14 8.10 2.02 12.48
CA ASP A 14 7.94 3.14 11.53
C ASP A 14 7.41 2.67 10.19
N ALA A 15 6.39 1.82 10.23
CA ALA A 15 5.80 1.23 9.04
C ALA A 15 4.31 1.51 8.98
N ALA A 16 3.81 1.80 7.79
CA ALA A 16 2.39 2.04 7.56
C ALA A 16 1.84 1.00 6.60
N TYR A 17 0.56 0.76 6.70
CA TYR A 17 -0.12 -0.19 5.81
C TYR A 17 -1.46 0.39 5.39
N LEU A 18 -1.71 0.36 4.09
CA LEU A 18 -3.00 0.76 3.56
C LEU A 18 -3.73 -0.50 3.10
N THR A 19 -4.86 -0.80 3.74
CA THR A 19 -5.67 -1.96 3.38
C THR A 19 -6.62 -1.56 2.26
N LEU A 20 -6.54 -2.27 1.14
CA LEU A 20 -7.39 -1.98 -0.02
C LEU A 20 -8.54 -2.97 -0.13
N SER A 21 -8.37 -4.17 0.40
CA SER A 21 -9.34 -5.23 0.28
C SER A 21 -9.16 -6.18 1.45
N GLU A 22 -10.21 -6.93 1.78
CA GLU A 22 -10.15 -7.94 2.84
C GLU A 22 -9.71 -9.30 2.32
N ALA A 23 -9.43 -9.43 1.03
CA ALA A 23 -9.03 -10.71 0.48
C ALA A 23 -7.68 -11.14 1.07
N PRO A 24 -7.44 -12.44 1.22
CA PRO A 24 -6.17 -12.94 1.74
C PRO A 24 -5.02 -12.62 0.81
N VAL A 25 -3.86 -12.35 1.39
CA VAL A 25 -2.65 -12.09 0.62
C VAL A 25 -2.09 -13.39 0.08
N ALA A 26 -1.82 -13.44 -1.20
CA ALA A 26 -1.19 -14.60 -1.84
C ALA A 26 0.26 -14.31 -2.22
N GLU A 27 0.58 -13.08 -2.62
CA GLU A 27 1.93 -12.71 -3.03
C GLU A 27 2.20 -11.27 -2.64
N THR A 28 3.48 -10.96 -2.50
CA THR A 28 3.93 -9.60 -2.19
C THR A 28 5.07 -9.24 -3.13
N ASP A 29 4.98 -8.06 -3.73
CA ASP A 29 6.05 -7.51 -4.57
C ASP A 29 6.64 -6.27 -3.92
N GLU A 30 7.95 -6.18 -3.91
CA GLU A 30 8.60 -4.92 -3.54
C GLU A 30 8.68 -4.07 -4.81
N VAL A 31 7.88 -3.01 -4.86
CA VAL A 31 7.76 -2.19 -6.07
C VAL A 31 8.71 -1.01 -6.06
N ALA A 32 9.24 -0.66 -4.90
CA ALA A 32 10.25 0.37 -4.73
C ALA A 32 10.91 0.09 -3.40
N ASP A 33 12.06 0.70 -3.15
CA ASP A 33 12.79 0.47 -1.90
C ASP A 33 11.88 0.77 -0.71
N GLY A 34 11.58 -0.25 0.07
CA GLY A 34 10.75 -0.10 1.26
C GLY A 34 9.26 0.06 1.00
N ILE A 35 8.80 -0.20 -0.22
CA ILE A 35 7.39 -0.11 -0.55
C ILE A 35 6.95 -1.41 -1.20
N HIS A 36 5.94 -2.05 -0.62
CA HIS A 36 5.48 -3.36 -1.07
C HIS A 36 4.00 -3.32 -1.40
N ILE A 37 3.60 -4.07 -2.42
CA ILE A 37 2.18 -4.28 -2.71
C ILE A 37 1.87 -5.74 -2.48
N ASP A 38 0.81 -6.00 -1.69
CA ASP A 38 0.30 -7.34 -1.47
C ASP A 38 -0.80 -7.61 -2.48
N TYR A 39 -0.80 -8.81 -3.08
CA TYR A 39 -1.78 -9.22 -4.08
C TYR A 39 -2.51 -10.46 -3.61
N ASP A 40 -3.77 -10.59 -4.02
CA ASP A 40 -4.53 -11.81 -3.75
C ASP A 40 -4.26 -12.87 -4.81
N ALA A 41 -4.95 -14.01 -4.71
CA ALA A 41 -4.73 -15.11 -5.64
C ALA A 41 -5.13 -14.77 -7.07
N ALA A 42 -5.95 -13.74 -7.25
CA ALA A 42 -6.37 -13.28 -8.58
C ALA A 42 -5.50 -12.14 -9.09
N ASN A 43 -4.37 -11.88 -8.44
CA ASN A 43 -3.43 -10.81 -8.80
C ASN A 43 -4.00 -9.42 -8.65
N ARG A 44 -4.97 -9.25 -7.74
CA ARG A 44 -5.50 -7.92 -7.46
C ARG A 44 -4.82 -7.36 -6.22
N PRO A 45 -4.48 -6.06 -6.20
CA PRO A 45 -3.82 -5.48 -5.02
C PRO A 45 -4.77 -5.44 -3.84
N VAL A 46 -4.29 -5.90 -2.68
CA VAL A 46 -5.09 -5.92 -1.47
C VAL A 46 -4.50 -5.05 -0.37
N GLY A 47 -3.25 -4.63 -0.51
CA GLY A 47 -2.63 -3.76 0.49
C GLY A 47 -1.32 -3.20 0.02
N ILE A 48 -0.91 -2.11 0.68
CA ILE A 48 0.37 -1.46 0.39
C ILE A 48 1.08 -1.23 1.71
N GLU A 49 2.32 -1.70 1.82
CA GLU A 49 3.15 -1.49 3.00
C GLU A 49 4.23 -0.48 2.68
N VAL A 50 4.45 0.46 3.59
CA VAL A 50 5.47 1.51 3.43
C VAL A 50 6.36 1.51 4.66
N LEU A 51 7.66 1.34 4.46
CA LEU A 51 8.64 1.40 5.55
C LEU A 51 9.28 2.79 5.59
N SER A 52 9.88 3.12 6.73
CA SER A 52 10.57 4.41 6.92
C SER A 52 9.63 5.58 6.67
N VAL A 53 8.47 5.53 7.29
CA VAL A 53 7.40 6.49 7.03
C VAL A 53 7.80 7.92 7.40
N ARG A 54 8.44 8.11 8.57
CA ARG A 54 8.79 9.47 9.00
C ARG A 54 9.65 10.21 7.98
N ARG A 55 10.61 9.49 7.43
CA ARG A 55 11.50 10.09 6.43
C ARG A 55 10.72 10.46 5.17
N ARG A 56 9.77 9.62 4.79
CA ARG A 56 9.03 9.81 3.53
C ARG A 56 8.01 10.93 3.63
N LEU A 57 7.42 11.14 4.80
CA LEU A 57 6.38 12.15 4.95
C LEU A 57 6.92 13.58 4.82
N GLY A 58 8.11 13.82 5.34
CA GLY A 58 8.70 15.15 5.28
C GLY A 58 7.82 16.22 5.89
N GLY A 59 7.08 15.86 6.96
CA GLY A 59 6.17 16.80 7.59
C GLY A 59 4.77 16.78 7.02
N GLY A 60 4.52 15.94 6.04
CA GLY A 60 3.20 15.82 5.45
C GLY A 60 2.30 14.86 6.23
N ASP A 61 1.09 14.73 5.74
CA ASP A 61 0.04 13.91 6.35
C ASP A 61 0.11 12.48 5.82
N LEU A 62 0.02 11.50 6.73
CA LEU A 62 0.14 10.10 6.36
C LEU A 62 -0.95 9.65 5.39
N GLU A 63 -2.20 10.01 5.66
CA GLU A 63 -3.29 9.59 4.81
C GLU A 63 -3.16 10.14 3.39
N SER A 64 -2.80 11.41 3.28
CA SER A 64 -2.61 12.03 1.98
C SER A 64 -1.45 11.38 1.24
N TYR A 65 -0.36 11.08 1.95
CA TYR A 65 0.78 10.42 1.36
C TYR A 65 0.40 9.04 0.82
N LEU A 66 -0.29 8.25 1.64
CA LEU A 66 -0.66 6.90 1.22
C LEU A 66 -1.66 6.91 0.08
N ARG A 67 -2.59 7.87 0.09
CA ARG A 67 -3.56 7.97 -1.00
C ARG A 67 -2.88 8.30 -2.33
N GLY A 68 -1.98 9.28 -2.31
CA GLY A 68 -1.24 9.63 -3.51
C GLY A 68 -0.35 8.51 -4.00
N LEU A 69 0.31 7.82 -3.06
CA LEU A 69 1.14 6.67 -3.40
C LEU A 69 0.31 5.56 -4.03
N ALA A 70 -0.86 5.29 -3.45
CA ALA A 70 -1.74 4.25 -3.96
C ALA A 70 -2.20 4.56 -5.38
N GLU A 71 -2.56 5.81 -5.65
CA GLU A 71 -2.99 6.19 -6.99
C GLU A 71 -1.90 5.95 -8.01
N GLY A 72 -0.67 6.31 -7.68
CA GLY A 72 0.45 6.11 -8.59
C GLY A 72 0.82 4.65 -8.76
N LEU A 73 0.89 3.90 -7.65
CA LEU A 73 1.30 2.50 -7.70
C LEU A 73 0.24 1.63 -8.37
N LEU A 74 -1.03 1.86 -8.06
CA LEU A 74 -2.10 1.05 -8.63
C LEU A 74 -2.25 1.30 -10.12
N ALA A 75 -1.93 2.50 -10.58
CA ALA A 75 -1.98 2.80 -12.00
C ALA A 75 -0.94 1.99 -12.77
N SER A 76 0.14 1.53 -12.12
CA SER A 76 1.19 0.77 -12.77
C SER A 76 1.32 -0.64 -12.21
N SER A 77 0.31 -1.12 -11.49
CA SER A 77 0.34 -2.45 -10.89
C SER A 77 -0.05 -3.50 -11.94
N ARG A 78 -0.01 -4.76 -11.51
CA ARG A 78 -0.36 -5.87 -12.39
C ARG A 78 -1.73 -5.73 -13.02
N GLN A 79 -2.71 -5.23 -12.25
CA GLN A 79 -4.08 -5.11 -12.73
C GLN A 79 -4.25 -3.98 -13.73
N ALA A 80 -3.44 -2.93 -13.60
CA ALA A 80 -3.56 -1.77 -14.49
C ALA A 80 -3.21 -2.11 -15.92
N ALA A 81 -2.47 -3.20 -16.14
CA ALA A 81 -2.09 -3.61 -17.49
C ALA A 81 -3.27 -4.20 -18.26
N GLU A 82 -4.32 -4.52 -17.56
CA GLU A 82 -5.54 -5.04 -18.20
C GLU A 82 -6.33 -3.91 -18.86
#